data_7ff1b3d96e32e7c0dcf8577b1e3997a3
#
_entry.id   7ff1b3d96e32e7c0dcf8577b1e3997a3
#
_cell.length_a   1.000
_cell.length_b   1.000
_cell.length_c   1.000
_cell.angle_alpha   90.00
_cell.angle_beta   90.00
_cell.angle_gamma   90.00
#
_symmetry.space_group_name_H-M   'P 1'
#
loop_
_entity.id
_entity.type
_entity.pdbx_description
1 polymer ?
#
loop_
_entity_poly.entity_id
_entity_poly.type
_entity_poly.pdbx_seq_one_letter_code
_entity_poly.pdbx_strand_id
1 'polypeptide(L)'
;MTNISNRKDDHIQLALEARHQSQSGSHFDRLTFEHSGLPEQALEDTDIACHFLGRPIAAPFMIGAMTGGCNNGELINQHLAEAAEYCHIPMALGSQRAALEQGLAQNVRRWAPNATILGNLGATQLQQSGLDLAKRAVESVDANALIIHLNPLQ
;
A
#
# COMPACT_ATOMS: atom_id res chain seq x y z
N MET A 1 13.97 -25.41 2.34
CA MET A 1 13.21 -24.22 2.77
C MET A 1 13.42 -23.15 1.74
N THR A 2 12.41 -22.84 0.92
CA THR A 2 12.49 -21.74 -0.04
C THR A 2 12.63 -20.44 0.74
N ASN A 3 13.67 -19.69 0.46
CA ASN A 3 13.92 -18.39 1.10
C ASN A 3 12.72 -17.46 0.82
N ILE A 4 12.12 -16.87 1.85
CA ILE A 4 10.95 -15.97 1.74
C ILE A 4 11.22 -14.84 0.74
N SER A 5 12.46 -14.34 0.69
CA SER A 5 12.90 -13.33 -0.27
C SER A 5 12.74 -13.78 -1.72
N ASN A 6 13.23 -14.97 -2.08
CA ASN A 6 13.12 -15.48 -3.46
C ASN A 6 11.66 -15.60 -3.92
N ARG A 7 10.78 -16.11 -3.02
CA ARG A 7 9.35 -16.20 -3.33
C ARG A 7 8.71 -14.82 -3.57
N LYS A 8 9.17 -13.78 -2.88
CA LYS A 8 8.66 -12.42 -3.07
C LYS A 8 9.15 -11.79 -4.37
N ASP A 9 10.40 -12.07 -4.76
CA ASP A 9 10.93 -11.65 -6.05
C ASP A 9 10.19 -12.35 -7.20
N ASP A 10 9.89 -13.65 -7.07
CA ASP A 10 9.06 -14.40 -8.02
C ASP A 10 7.66 -13.79 -8.17
N HIS A 11 7.04 -13.35 -7.06
CA HIS A 11 5.72 -12.69 -7.12
C HIS A 11 5.77 -11.39 -7.94
N ILE A 12 6.83 -10.59 -7.81
CA ILE A 12 6.99 -9.36 -8.60
C ILE A 12 7.14 -9.71 -10.09
N GLN A 13 7.98 -10.70 -10.42
CA GLN A 13 8.17 -11.13 -11.80
C GLN A 13 6.86 -11.65 -12.43
N LEU A 14 6.14 -12.50 -11.71
CA LEU A 14 4.85 -13.02 -12.17
C LEU A 14 3.81 -11.90 -12.36
N ALA A 15 3.79 -10.89 -11.48
CA ALA A 15 2.88 -9.76 -11.61
C ALA A 15 3.16 -8.88 -12.84
N LEU A 16 4.37 -8.90 -13.38
CA LEU A 16 4.72 -8.17 -14.60
C LEU A 16 4.34 -8.92 -15.89
N GLU A 17 4.04 -10.22 -15.80
CA GLU A 17 3.68 -11.02 -16.97
C GLU A 17 2.20 -10.82 -17.36
N ALA A 18 1.93 -10.49 -18.63
CA ALA A 18 0.59 -10.22 -19.13
C ALA A 18 -0.40 -11.39 -18.90
N ARG A 19 0.08 -12.66 -18.92
CA ARG A 19 -0.74 -13.84 -18.66
C ARG A 19 -1.28 -13.95 -17.24
N HIS A 20 -0.68 -13.24 -16.30
CA HIS A 20 -1.09 -13.21 -14.89
C HIS A 20 -1.96 -12.00 -14.53
N GLN A 21 -2.24 -11.12 -15.50
CA GLN A 21 -3.17 -10.01 -15.33
C GLN A 21 -4.62 -10.49 -15.31
N SER A 22 -5.45 -9.81 -14.52
CA SER A 22 -6.88 -10.12 -14.46
C SER A 22 -7.54 -9.99 -15.84
N GLN A 23 -8.27 -11.03 -16.25
CA GLN A 23 -9.07 -11.01 -17.47
C GLN A 23 -10.48 -10.44 -17.26
N SER A 24 -10.89 -10.26 -16.00
CA SER A 24 -12.26 -9.85 -15.65
C SER A 24 -12.49 -8.34 -15.66
N GLY A 25 -11.46 -7.54 -15.98
CA GLY A 25 -11.53 -6.09 -15.92
C GLY A 25 -11.75 -5.53 -14.51
N SER A 26 -11.84 -4.23 -14.41
CA SER A 26 -12.24 -3.55 -13.18
C SER A 26 -13.75 -3.36 -13.16
N HIS A 27 -14.39 -3.33 -11.98
CA HIS A 27 -15.81 -3.05 -11.88
C HIS A 27 -16.17 -1.62 -12.33
N PHE A 28 -15.19 -0.76 -12.54
CA PHE A 28 -15.38 0.57 -13.13
C PHE A 28 -15.97 0.51 -14.55
N ASP A 29 -15.77 -0.60 -15.29
CA ASP A 29 -16.38 -0.83 -16.61
C ASP A 29 -17.91 -0.85 -16.56
N ARG A 30 -18.51 -0.99 -15.37
CA ARG A 30 -19.95 -0.97 -15.11
C ARG A 30 -20.49 0.43 -14.78
N LEU A 31 -19.61 1.40 -14.60
CA LEU A 31 -20.01 2.78 -14.31
C LEU A 31 -20.17 3.52 -15.62
N THR A 32 -21.34 4.13 -15.80
CA THR A 32 -21.63 5.00 -16.95
C THR A 32 -21.85 6.41 -16.41
N PHE A 33 -21.11 7.37 -16.94
CA PHE A 33 -21.32 8.78 -16.63
C PHE A 33 -22.39 9.35 -17.56
N GLU A 34 -23.33 10.10 -17.03
CA GLU A 34 -24.19 10.94 -17.84
C GLU A 34 -23.34 12.00 -18.52
N HIS A 35 -23.34 11.99 -19.85
CA HIS A 35 -22.57 12.95 -20.63
C HIS A 35 -23.29 14.30 -20.70
N SER A 36 -22.65 15.36 -20.22
CA SER A 36 -23.11 16.73 -20.45
C SER A 36 -22.36 17.32 -21.63
N GLY A 37 -23.07 17.71 -22.67
CA GLY A 37 -22.49 18.33 -23.86
C GLY A 37 -21.96 19.75 -23.61
N LEU A 38 -22.45 20.41 -22.56
CA LEU A 38 -22.05 21.76 -22.14
C LEU A 38 -21.81 21.77 -20.63
N PRO A 39 -20.66 21.31 -20.16
CA PRO A 39 -20.36 21.39 -18.74
C PRO A 39 -20.15 22.85 -18.33
N GLU A 40 -20.74 23.23 -17.20
CA GLU A 40 -20.62 24.59 -16.65
C GLU A 40 -19.41 24.76 -15.69
N GLN A 41 -18.50 23.77 -15.70
CA GLN A 41 -17.31 23.73 -14.85
C GLN A 41 -16.06 23.53 -15.70
N ALA A 42 -15.03 24.35 -15.46
CA ALA A 42 -13.73 24.15 -16.07
C ALA A 42 -12.95 23.04 -15.35
N LEU A 43 -12.06 22.38 -16.06
CA LEU A 43 -11.23 21.30 -15.49
C LEU A 43 -10.34 21.81 -14.36
N GLU A 44 -9.80 23.01 -14.49
CA GLU A 44 -8.98 23.70 -13.49
C GLU A 44 -9.72 24.05 -12.19
N ASP A 45 -11.05 24.15 -12.25
CA ASP A 45 -11.89 24.39 -11.07
C ASP A 45 -12.31 23.09 -10.36
N THR A 46 -11.89 21.94 -10.90
CA THR A 46 -12.24 20.63 -10.33
C THR A 46 -11.28 20.26 -9.21
N ASP A 47 -11.76 20.27 -7.97
CA ASP A 47 -11.01 19.80 -6.82
C ASP A 47 -11.37 18.33 -6.51
N ILE A 48 -10.36 17.46 -6.48
CA ILE A 48 -10.49 16.05 -6.13
C ILE A 48 -9.91 15.74 -4.74
N ALA A 49 -9.48 16.76 -4.00
CA ALA A 49 -8.99 16.59 -2.64
C ALA A 49 -10.09 16.03 -1.73
N CYS A 50 -9.71 15.17 -0.81
CA CYS A 50 -10.63 14.56 0.13
C CYS A 50 -9.94 14.24 1.46
N HIS A 51 -10.63 13.53 2.36
CA HIS A 51 -10.07 13.10 3.63
C HIS A 51 -10.01 11.57 3.69
N PHE A 52 -8.88 11.08 4.17
CA PHE A 52 -8.68 9.66 4.46
C PHE A 52 -8.14 9.50 5.88
N LEU A 53 -8.82 8.70 6.71
CA LEU A 53 -8.50 8.53 8.14
C LEU A 53 -8.38 9.87 8.90
N GLY A 54 -9.25 10.83 8.57
CA GLY A 54 -9.26 12.17 9.18
C GLY A 54 -8.14 13.11 8.71
N ARG A 55 -7.32 12.70 7.73
CA ARG A 55 -6.21 13.48 7.18
C ARG A 55 -6.55 13.94 5.76
N PRO A 56 -6.22 15.18 5.37
CA PRO A 56 -6.43 15.64 4.01
C PRO A 56 -5.48 14.91 3.05
N ILE A 57 -5.98 14.55 1.88
CA ILE A 57 -5.22 13.97 0.77
C ILE A 57 -5.57 14.69 -0.53
N ALA A 58 -4.61 14.81 -1.44
CA ALA A 58 -4.79 15.59 -2.67
C ALA A 58 -5.69 14.91 -3.71
N ALA A 59 -5.85 13.59 -3.63
CA ALA A 59 -6.70 12.83 -4.54
C ALA A 59 -7.16 11.52 -3.88
N PRO A 60 -8.30 10.93 -4.29
CA PRO A 60 -8.84 9.69 -3.72
C PRO A 60 -8.10 8.45 -4.24
N PHE A 61 -6.77 8.48 -4.18
CA PHE A 61 -5.88 7.39 -4.56
C PHE A 61 -4.99 6.99 -3.38
N MET A 62 -4.59 5.73 -3.36
CA MET A 62 -3.65 5.20 -2.38
C MET A 62 -2.71 4.21 -3.06
N ILE A 63 -1.43 4.26 -2.72
CA ILE A 63 -0.48 3.23 -3.13
C ILE A 63 -0.78 1.96 -2.34
N GLY A 64 -1.15 0.89 -3.06
CA GLY A 64 -1.59 -0.38 -2.47
C GLY A 64 -0.46 -1.18 -1.83
N ALA A 65 -0.81 -2.03 -0.85
CA ALA A 65 0.11 -2.88 -0.12
C ALA A 65 0.60 -4.04 -1.00
N MET A 66 1.85 -4.01 -1.47
CA MET A 66 2.42 -5.11 -2.26
C MET A 66 3.83 -5.51 -1.80
N THR A 67 4.78 -4.58 -1.75
CA THR A 67 6.20 -4.87 -1.50
C THR A 67 6.48 -5.11 -0.02
N GLY A 68 7.00 -6.28 0.30
CA GLY A 68 7.45 -6.60 1.66
C GLY A 68 8.34 -7.85 1.64
N GLY A 69 9.60 -7.71 2.09
CA GLY A 69 10.53 -8.83 2.23
C GLY A 69 11.13 -9.36 0.91
N CYS A 70 11.11 -8.59 -0.18
CA CYS A 70 11.87 -8.87 -1.40
C CYS A 70 13.25 -8.20 -1.36
N ASN A 71 14.20 -8.66 -2.22
CA ASN A 71 15.57 -8.17 -2.22
C ASN A 71 15.66 -6.67 -2.51
N ASN A 72 14.83 -6.15 -3.43
CA ASN A 72 14.75 -4.73 -3.78
C ASN A 72 13.64 -3.98 -3.02
N GLY A 73 13.08 -4.58 -1.97
CA GLY A 73 11.92 -4.04 -1.26
C GLY A 73 12.15 -2.67 -0.65
N GLU A 74 13.34 -2.41 -0.13
CA GLU A 74 13.67 -1.10 0.45
C GLU A 74 13.70 -0.01 -0.62
N LEU A 75 14.35 -0.24 -1.76
CA LEU A 75 14.41 0.72 -2.87
C LEU A 75 13.03 0.99 -3.47
N ILE A 76 12.21 -0.05 -3.64
CA ILE A 76 10.83 0.09 -4.12
C ILE A 76 10.02 0.92 -3.13
N ASN A 77 10.10 0.60 -1.83
CA ASN A 77 9.38 1.35 -0.80
C ASN A 77 9.87 2.80 -0.69
N GLN A 78 11.15 3.07 -0.92
CA GLN A 78 11.69 4.42 -1.00
C GLN A 78 10.99 5.21 -2.12
N HIS A 79 11.04 4.72 -3.36
CA HIS A 79 10.45 5.43 -4.50
C HIS A 79 8.93 5.62 -4.33
N LEU A 80 8.23 4.62 -3.79
CA LEU A 80 6.80 4.73 -3.53
C LEU A 80 6.49 5.73 -2.41
N ALA A 81 7.31 5.78 -1.37
CA ALA A 81 7.16 6.73 -0.28
C ALA A 81 7.43 8.17 -0.74
N GLU A 82 8.49 8.39 -1.52
CA GLU A 82 8.79 9.68 -2.14
C GLU A 82 7.65 10.15 -3.05
N ALA A 83 7.07 9.23 -3.83
CA ALA A 83 5.90 9.52 -4.67
C ALA A 83 4.64 9.85 -3.83
N ALA A 84 4.38 9.09 -2.76
CA ALA A 84 3.26 9.33 -1.86
C ALA A 84 3.36 10.72 -1.19
N GLU A 85 4.57 11.08 -0.74
CA GLU A 85 4.84 12.40 -0.15
C GLU A 85 4.63 13.52 -1.18
N TYR A 86 5.21 13.36 -2.38
CA TYR A 86 5.12 14.36 -3.44
C TYR A 86 3.68 14.58 -3.93
N CYS A 87 2.92 13.48 -4.10
CA CYS A 87 1.54 13.54 -4.57
C CYS A 87 0.53 13.79 -3.45
N HIS A 88 0.95 13.86 -2.19
CA HIS A 88 0.07 13.98 -1.02
C HIS A 88 -1.04 12.92 -0.97
N ILE A 89 -0.68 11.66 -1.26
CA ILE A 89 -1.58 10.51 -1.22
C ILE A 89 -1.10 9.48 -0.19
N PRO A 90 -2.00 8.63 0.35
CA PRO A 90 -1.61 7.58 1.27
C PRO A 90 -0.78 6.48 0.62
N MET A 91 0.04 5.80 1.43
CA MET A 91 0.77 4.59 1.03
C MET A 91 0.56 3.48 2.05
N ALA A 92 0.22 2.29 1.57
CA ALA A 92 0.20 1.07 2.36
C ALA A 92 1.45 0.23 2.11
N LEU A 93 2.07 -0.24 3.20
CA LEU A 93 3.23 -1.12 3.12
C LEU A 93 2.81 -2.56 2.80
N GLY A 94 3.69 -3.30 2.16
CA GLY A 94 3.58 -4.75 2.10
C GLY A 94 3.74 -5.36 3.51
N SER A 95 3.40 -6.65 3.67
CA SER A 95 3.45 -7.32 4.98
C SER A 95 4.79 -7.09 5.69
N GLN A 96 4.71 -6.52 6.90
CA GLN A 96 5.87 -6.20 7.75
C GLN A 96 6.42 -7.43 8.52
N ARG A 97 5.76 -8.59 8.38
CA ARG A 97 6.14 -9.81 9.10
C ARG A 97 7.64 -10.09 9.02
N ALA A 98 8.19 -10.17 7.80
CA ALA A 98 9.59 -10.54 7.60
C ALA A 98 10.56 -9.52 8.23
N ALA A 99 10.25 -8.23 8.12
CA ALA A 99 11.06 -7.18 8.72
C ALA A 99 11.04 -7.24 10.25
N LEU A 100 9.87 -7.45 10.85
CA LEU A 100 9.71 -7.55 12.30
C LEU A 100 10.35 -8.80 12.91
N GLU A 101 10.28 -9.96 12.20
CA GLU A 101 10.91 -11.21 12.62
C GLU A 101 12.44 -11.13 12.56
N GLN A 102 12.98 -10.38 11.58
CA GLN A 102 14.42 -10.22 11.37
C GLN A 102 15.02 -8.98 12.05
N GLY A 103 14.20 -8.17 12.71
CA GLY A 103 14.64 -6.92 13.34
C GLY A 103 15.15 -5.87 12.33
N LEU A 104 14.65 -5.90 11.08
CA LEU A 104 15.06 -4.97 10.04
C LEU A 104 14.30 -3.65 10.15
N ALA A 105 15.03 -2.55 10.07
CA ALA A 105 14.44 -1.22 10.01
C ALA A 105 13.74 -0.98 8.66
N GLN A 106 12.58 -0.33 8.70
CA GLN A 106 11.85 0.13 7.52
C GLN A 106 11.80 1.66 7.54
N ASN A 107 12.69 2.30 6.78
CA ASN A 107 12.94 3.76 6.87
C ASN A 107 11.92 4.63 6.12
N VAL A 108 10.65 4.20 6.04
CA VAL A 108 9.62 4.86 5.21
C VAL A 108 9.43 6.33 5.59
N ARG A 109 9.42 6.63 6.90
CA ARG A 109 9.25 8.01 7.38
C ARG A 109 10.37 8.96 6.97
N ARG A 110 11.56 8.45 6.70
CA ARG A 110 12.67 9.25 6.16
C ARG A 110 12.33 9.83 4.78
N TRP A 111 11.58 9.08 3.98
CA TRP A 111 11.23 9.44 2.59
C TRP A 111 9.83 10.06 2.47
N ALA A 112 8.95 9.77 3.42
CA ALA A 112 7.58 10.29 3.46
C ALA A 112 7.23 10.78 4.88
N PRO A 113 7.81 11.91 5.33
CA PRO A 113 7.61 12.43 6.69
C PRO A 113 6.15 12.81 6.97
N ASN A 114 5.40 13.28 5.98
CA ASN A 114 4.04 13.80 6.15
C ASN A 114 2.94 12.90 5.57
N ALA A 115 3.27 12.01 4.62
CA ALA A 115 2.30 11.13 3.98
C ALA A 115 1.58 10.23 5.00
N THR A 116 0.34 9.85 4.69
CA THR A 116 -0.41 8.88 5.48
C THR A 116 0.12 7.48 5.18
N ILE A 117 0.84 6.88 6.13
CA ILE A 117 1.43 5.55 6.02
C ILE A 117 0.57 4.53 6.75
N LEU A 118 0.28 3.41 6.09
CA LEU A 118 -0.43 2.28 6.68
C LEU A 118 0.53 1.09 6.79
N GLY A 119 0.70 0.58 8.01
CA GLY A 119 1.37 -0.69 8.25
C GLY A 119 0.53 -1.87 7.74
N ASN A 120 1.11 -3.08 7.69
CA ASN A 120 0.41 -4.25 7.17
C ASN A 120 0.88 -5.54 7.85
N LEU A 121 -0.08 -6.32 8.38
CA LEU A 121 0.12 -7.64 8.95
C LEU A 121 -1.01 -8.59 8.54
N GLY A 122 -0.72 -9.88 8.50
CA GLY A 122 -1.75 -10.90 8.33
C GLY A 122 -2.49 -11.21 9.64
N ALA A 123 -3.77 -11.53 9.55
CA ALA A 123 -4.58 -11.90 10.70
C ALA A 123 -4.02 -13.14 11.44
N THR A 124 -3.47 -14.11 10.72
CA THR A 124 -2.83 -15.31 11.30
C THR A 124 -1.63 -14.97 12.18
N GLN A 125 -0.82 -13.97 11.77
CA GLN A 125 0.31 -13.52 12.55
C GLN A 125 -0.13 -12.85 13.87
N LEU A 126 -1.20 -12.07 13.81
CA LEU A 126 -1.77 -11.45 15.01
C LEU A 126 -2.39 -12.47 15.96
N GLN A 127 -3.05 -13.51 15.43
CA GLN A 127 -3.60 -14.59 16.23
C GLN A 127 -2.49 -15.35 16.99
N GLN A 128 -1.33 -15.55 16.36
CA GLN A 128 -0.20 -16.25 16.94
C GLN A 128 0.61 -15.40 17.93
N SER A 129 0.82 -14.12 17.63
CA SER A 129 1.76 -13.24 18.33
C SER A 129 1.08 -12.15 19.16
N GLY A 130 -0.24 -12.03 19.09
CA GLY A 130 -1.02 -11.07 19.89
C GLY A 130 -0.86 -9.61 19.46
N LEU A 131 -1.41 -8.72 20.30
CA LEU A 131 -1.45 -7.28 20.03
C LEU A 131 -0.07 -6.60 20.05
N ASP A 132 0.92 -7.19 20.70
CA ASP A 132 2.27 -6.61 20.74
C ASP A 132 2.92 -6.59 19.36
N LEU A 133 2.63 -7.57 18.50
CA LEU A 133 3.08 -7.55 17.11
C LEU A 133 2.45 -6.38 16.33
N ALA A 134 1.16 -6.11 16.56
CA ALA A 134 0.47 -4.98 15.93
C ALA A 134 1.08 -3.64 16.35
N LYS A 135 1.35 -3.45 17.64
CA LYS A 135 2.01 -2.24 18.16
C LYS A 135 3.38 -2.05 17.54
N ARG A 136 4.21 -3.08 17.54
CA ARG A 136 5.54 -3.04 16.91
C ARG A 136 5.47 -2.72 15.42
N ALA A 137 4.48 -3.24 14.70
CA ALA A 137 4.30 -2.93 13.29
C ALA A 137 4.00 -1.45 13.05
N VAL A 138 3.11 -0.85 13.85
CA VAL A 138 2.79 0.57 13.79
C VAL A 138 4.01 1.42 14.18
N GLU A 139 4.63 1.12 15.31
CA GLU A 139 5.76 1.89 15.86
C GLU A 139 7.00 1.84 14.96
N SER A 140 7.29 0.69 14.34
CA SER A 140 8.50 0.50 13.52
C SER A 140 8.58 1.42 12.29
N VAL A 141 7.43 1.93 11.83
CA VAL A 141 7.34 2.81 10.65
C VAL A 141 6.57 4.10 10.94
N ASP A 142 6.23 4.35 12.22
CA ASP A 142 5.38 5.46 12.65
C ASP A 142 4.11 5.55 11.78
N ALA A 143 3.39 4.42 11.67
CA ALA A 143 2.21 4.31 10.82
C ALA A 143 1.01 5.04 11.41
N ASN A 144 0.18 5.62 10.55
CA ASN A 144 -1.08 6.26 10.94
C ASN A 144 -2.21 5.25 11.16
N ALA A 145 -2.10 4.07 10.54
CA ALA A 145 -3.04 2.96 10.69
C ALA A 145 -2.37 1.62 10.38
N LEU A 146 -3.04 0.52 10.70
CA LEU A 146 -2.59 -0.83 10.40
C LEU A 146 -3.65 -1.56 9.56
N ILE A 147 -3.22 -2.09 8.43
CA ILE A 147 -4.01 -3.02 7.63
C ILE A 147 -3.82 -4.42 8.19
N ILE A 148 -4.91 -5.10 8.46
CA ILE A 148 -4.91 -6.52 8.80
C ILE A 148 -5.46 -7.27 7.58
N HIS A 149 -4.56 -7.91 6.82
CA HIS A 149 -4.99 -8.64 5.65
C HIS A 149 -5.47 -10.05 6.02
N LEU A 150 -6.50 -10.48 5.30
CA LEU A 150 -7.05 -11.83 5.40
C LEU A 150 -6.62 -12.62 4.18
N ASN A 151 -5.92 -13.72 4.40
CA ASN A 151 -5.55 -14.65 3.34
C ASN A 151 -5.97 -16.06 3.74
N PRO A 152 -6.99 -16.64 3.09
CA PRO A 152 -7.49 -17.97 3.43
C PRO A 152 -6.50 -19.11 3.12
N LEU A 153 -5.41 -18.80 2.39
CA LEU A 153 -4.36 -19.76 2.05
C LEU A 153 -3.13 -19.70 2.99
N GLN A 154 -3.20 -18.90 4.04
CA GLN A 154 -2.15 -18.82 5.07
C GLN A 154 -2.46 -19.66 6.27
#